data_bbd868c2ed7488b3d75047ae9ff5e766
#
_entry.id   bbd868c2ed7488b3d75047ae9ff5e766
#
_cell.length_a   1.000
_cell.length_b   1.000
_cell.length_c   1.000
_cell.angle_alpha   90.00
_cell.angle_beta   90.00
_cell.angle_gamma   90.00
#
_symmetry.space_group_name_H-M   'P 1'
#
loop_
_entity.id
_entity.type
_entity.pdbx_description
1 polymer ?
#
loop_
_entity_poly.entity_id
_entity_poly.type
_entity_poly.pdbx_seq_one_letter_code
_entity_poly.pdbx_strand_id
1 'polypeptide(L)'
;ITTSCGYLTTYQDAITKAVGIPVFCSSLMQVPMVSKMLPPGKKVGILTIHSKRLGERTLKAAGITDEPIAIMGSEDVPEFYNTYPRGAMEIDPDVVGNAVVGMVKNLLKENPEVGAIVCEAINYAPYAYAVQQATGLPWFDIIDLTKLVYSAVVKKPYTGFL
;
A
#
# COMPACT_ATOMS: atom_id res chain seq x y z
N ILE A 1 10.55 12.21 6.63
CA ILE A 1 11.10 11.55 5.42
C ILE A 1 10.21 10.37 5.06
N THR A 2 9.92 10.20 3.78
CA THR A 2 9.22 9.01 3.24
C THR A 2 9.90 8.57 1.95
N THR A 3 9.52 7.38 1.45
CA THR A 3 9.94 6.86 0.14
C THR A 3 8.73 6.48 -0.69
N SER A 4 8.92 6.35 -2.00
CA SER A 4 7.88 5.92 -2.95
C SER A 4 7.92 4.40 -3.27
N CYS A 5 8.87 3.67 -2.70
CA CYS A 5 9.08 2.24 -2.94
C CYS A 5 9.08 1.48 -1.62
N GLY A 6 8.10 0.59 -1.44
CA GLY A 6 7.92 -0.15 -0.21
C GLY A 6 9.05 -1.11 0.15
N TYR A 7 9.82 -1.57 -0.82
CA TYR A 7 11.00 -2.39 -0.55
C TYR A 7 12.08 -1.67 0.27
N LEU A 8 12.08 -0.31 0.24
CA LEU A 8 12.99 0.50 1.06
C LEU A 8 12.66 0.42 2.56
N THR A 9 11.54 -0.15 2.95
CA THR A 9 11.22 -0.46 4.35
C THR A 9 12.33 -1.25 5.04
N THR A 10 13.04 -2.08 4.30
CA THR A 10 14.21 -2.82 4.81
C THR A 10 15.27 -1.91 5.43
N TYR A 11 15.30 -0.64 5.05
CA TYR A 11 16.24 0.37 5.55
C TYR A 11 15.60 1.32 6.58
N GLN A 12 14.36 1.09 7.00
CA GLN A 12 13.62 1.92 7.96
C GLN A 12 14.47 2.28 9.18
N ASP A 13 15.02 1.28 9.85
CA ASP A 13 15.83 1.48 11.06
C ASP A 13 17.12 2.25 10.79
N ALA A 14 17.79 1.96 9.67
CA ALA A 14 19.03 2.63 9.31
C ALA A 14 18.79 4.12 9.05
N ILE A 15 17.75 4.45 8.29
CA ILE A 15 17.39 5.84 7.98
C ILE A 15 16.94 6.56 9.26
N THR A 16 16.10 5.95 10.08
CA THR A 16 15.62 6.54 11.34
C THR A 16 16.78 6.89 12.28
N LYS A 17 17.80 6.02 12.36
CA LYS A 17 19.00 6.26 13.19
C LYS A 17 19.90 7.35 12.63
N ALA A 18 19.84 7.62 11.34
CA ALA A 18 20.70 8.61 10.67
C ALA A 18 20.14 10.04 10.71
N VAL A 19 18.88 10.23 11.10
CA VAL A 19 18.22 11.53 11.05
C VAL A 19 17.46 11.83 12.35
N GLY A 20 17.25 13.12 12.65
CA GLY A 20 16.56 13.59 13.85
C GLY A 20 15.07 13.93 13.62
N ILE A 21 14.45 13.41 12.57
CA ILE A 21 13.07 13.70 12.20
C ILE A 21 12.30 12.40 11.90
N PRO A 22 10.96 12.38 11.97
CA PRO A 22 10.16 11.21 11.66
C PRO A 22 10.43 10.64 10.27
N VAL A 23 10.53 9.30 10.20
CA VAL A 23 10.75 8.53 8.97
C VAL A 23 9.68 7.45 8.85
N PHE A 24 9.12 7.28 7.65
CA PHE A 24 8.20 6.20 7.30
C PHE A 24 8.46 5.77 5.86
N CYS A 25 9.15 4.68 5.68
CA CYS A 25 9.64 4.27 4.36
C CYS A 25 8.60 3.61 3.48
N SER A 26 7.46 3.20 4.02
CA SER A 26 6.46 2.45 3.24
C SER A 26 5.07 2.53 3.82
N SER A 27 4.08 2.49 2.94
CA SER A 27 2.67 2.23 3.28
C SER A 27 2.45 0.91 4.01
N LEU A 28 3.33 -0.08 3.83
CA LEU A 28 3.29 -1.35 4.57
C LEU A 28 3.28 -1.17 6.08
N MET A 29 3.85 -0.08 6.61
CA MET A 29 3.81 0.26 8.03
C MET A 29 2.38 0.50 8.56
N GLN A 30 1.39 0.67 7.68
CA GLN A 30 -0.02 0.77 8.04
C GLN A 30 -0.66 -0.61 8.31
N VAL A 31 -0.09 -1.71 7.79
CA VAL A 31 -0.70 -3.04 7.87
C VAL A 31 -1.05 -3.46 9.30
N PRO A 32 -0.19 -3.30 10.31
CA PRO A 32 -0.54 -3.65 11.70
C PRO A 32 -1.72 -2.84 12.25
N MET A 33 -1.79 -1.56 11.92
CA MET A 33 -2.90 -0.69 12.31
C MET A 33 -4.19 -1.10 11.58
N VAL A 34 -4.13 -1.28 10.27
CA VAL A 34 -5.29 -1.67 9.45
C VAL A 34 -5.82 -3.03 9.87
N SER A 35 -4.95 -4.00 10.13
CA SER A 35 -5.34 -5.33 10.62
C SER A 35 -6.18 -5.25 11.91
N LYS A 36 -5.79 -4.37 12.85
CA LYS A 36 -6.54 -4.15 14.10
C LYS A 36 -7.87 -3.42 13.92
N MET A 37 -8.06 -2.72 12.80
CA MET A 37 -9.32 -2.04 12.47
C MET A 37 -10.35 -2.99 11.83
N LEU A 38 -9.89 -4.14 11.32
CA LEU A 38 -10.77 -5.09 10.65
C LEU A 38 -11.52 -5.99 11.64
N PRO A 39 -12.74 -6.44 11.27
CA PRO A 39 -13.44 -7.45 12.05
C PRO A 39 -12.63 -8.75 12.20
N PRO A 40 -12.88 -9.53 13.28
CA PRO A 40 -12.22 -10.83 13.46
C PRO A 40 -12.37 -11.75 12.24
N GLY A 41 -11.29 -12.44 11.89
CA GLY A 41 -11.24 -13.36 10.75
C GLY A 41 -10.96 -12.68 9.40
N LYS A 42 -10.87 -11.36 9.35
CA LYS A 42 -10.49 -10.63 8.14
C LYS A 42 -8.98 -10.51 8.00
N LYS A 43 -8.52 -10.39 6.74
CA LYS A 43 -7.13 -10.20 6.34
C LYS A 43 -6.89 -8.85 5.69
N VAL A 44 -5.66 -8.38 5.73
CA VAL A 44 -5.21 -7.25 4.91
C VAL A 44 -4.67 -7.78 3.58
N GLY A 45 -5.24 -7.33 2.47
CA GLY A 45 -4.71 -7.57 1.13
C GLY A 45 -3.54 -6.62 0.85
N ILE A 46 -2.40 -7.13 0.48
CA ILE A 46 -1.22 -6.33 0.11
C ILE A 46 -1.04 -6.42 -1.40
N LEU A 47 -1.07 -5.26 -2.08
CA LEU A 47 -0.68 -5.16 -3.49
C LEU A 47 0.79 -4.73 -3.58
N THR A 48 1.57 -5.50 -4.33
CA THR A 48 2.99 -5.24 -4.57
C THR A 48 3.34 -5.38 -6.06
N ILE A 49 4.45 -4.83 -6.48
CA ILE A 49 4.95 -5.01 -7.85
C ILE A 49 5.32 -6.48 -8.09
N HIS A 50 5.91 -7.13 -7.10
CA HIS A 50 6.43 -8.49 -7.26
C HIS A 50 6.26 -9.29 -5.96
N SER A 51 5.28 -10.18 -5.93
CA SER A 51 4.88 -10.93 -4.71
C SER A 51 6.06 -11.69 -4.09
N LYS A 52 6.84 -12.40 -4.90
CA LYS A 52 7.98 -13.20 -4.45
C LYS A 52 9.16 -12.38 -3.90
N ARG A 53 9.22 -11.07 -4.21
CA ARG A 53 10.25 -10.18 -3.69
C ARG A 53 9.86 -9.51 -2.37
N LEU A 54 8.59 -9.52 -2.05
CA LEU A 54 8.09 -9.02 -0.76
C LEU A 54 8.31 -10.10 0.32
N GLY A 55 9.56 -10.30 0.69
CA GLY A 55 9.97 -11.34 1.62
C GLY A 55 9.80 -10.94 3.10
N GLU A 56 9.98 -11.93 3.96
CA GLU A 56 9.83 -11.82 5.42
C GLU A 56 10.63 -10.65 6.03
N ARG A 57 11.84 -10.39 5.54
CA ARG A 57 12.68 -9.28 6.01
C ARG A 57 11.99 -7.92 5.81
N THR A 58 11.36 -7.70 4.65
CA THR A 58 10.66 -6.44 4.34
C THR A 58 9.40 -6.33 5.18
N LEU A 59 8.63 -7.41 5.32
CA LEU A 59 7.43 -7.46 6.15
C LEU A 59 7.75 -7.16 7.62
N LYS A 60 8.74 -7.83 8.20
CA LYS A 60 9.19 -7.56 9.58
C LYS A 60 9.67 -6.13 9.78
N ALA A 61 10.39 -5.56 8.81
CA ALA A 61 10.85 -4.16 8.88
C ALA A 61 9.68 -3.16 8.85
N ALA A 62 8.55 -3.54 8.26
CA ALA A 62 7.29 -2.78 8.30
C ALA A 62 6.48 -3.00 9.61
N GLY A 63 6.94 -3.87 10.50
CA GLY A 63 6.24 -4.26 11.71
C GLY A 63 5.18 -5.34 11.50
N ILE A 64 5.18 -6.00 10.35
CA ILE A 64 4.26 -7.10 10.04
C ILE A 64 4.91 -8.41 10.53
N THR A 65 4.32 -9.03 11.55
CA THR A 65 4.83 -10.25 12.18
C THR A 65 3.82 -11.38 12.14
N ASP A 66 2.62 -11.15 12.68
CA ASP A 66 1.58 -12.16 12.84
C ASP A 66 0.23 -11.71 12.23
N GLU A 67 0.22 -10.55 11.59
CA GLU A 67 -0.99 -10.02 10.97
C GLU A 67 -1.47 -10.95 9.84
N PRO A 68 -2.77 -11.28 9.79
CA PRO A 68 -3.33 -12.07 8.72
C PRO A 68 -3.31 -11.24 7.42
N ILE A 69 -2.47 -11.64 6.48
CA ILE A 69 -2.28 -10.96 5.19
C ILE A 69 -2.53 -11.90 4.01
N ALA A 70 -2.88 -11.31 2.86
CA ALA A 70 -2.86 -11.95 1.56
C ALA A 70 -2.09 -11.05 0.59
N ILE A 71 -1.11 -11.58 -0.12
CA ILE A 71 -0.23 -10.79 -0.99
C ILE A 71 -0.54 -11.12 -2.45
N MET A 72 -0.70 -10.08 -3.27
CA MET A 72 -0.81 -10.19 -4.71
C MET A 72 0.18 -9.25 -5.40
N GLY A 73 0.96 -9.79 -6.31
CA GLY A 73 1.89 -9.04 -7.15
C GLY A 73 1.29 -8.74 -8.52
N SER A 74 1.84 -7.71 -9.17
CA SER A 74 1.48 -7.37 -10.56
C SER A 74 2.44 -7.95 -11.61
N GLU A 75 3.31 -8.89 -11.22
CA GLU A 75 4.28 -9.51 -12.12
C GLU A 75 3.63 -10.20 -13.33
N ASP A 76 2.42 -10.72 -13.16
CA ASP A 76 1.64 -11.42 -14.19
C ASP A 76 0.49 -10.55 -14.76
N VAL A 77 0.53 -9.21 -14.55
CA VAL A 77 -0.43 -8.23 -15.07
C VAL A 77 0.28 -7.34 -16.10
N PRO A 78 0.29 -7.74 -17.39
CA PRO A 78 1.12 -7.07 -18.42
C PRO A 78 0.84 -5.58 -18.56
N GLU A 79 -0.43 -5.15 -18.48
CA GLU A 79 -0.85 -3.77 -18.61
C GLU A 79 -0.22 -2.88 -17.54
N PHE A 80 -0.13 -3.37 -16.30
CA PHE A 80 0.52 -2.66 -15.21
C PHE A 80 2.04 -2.82 -15.26
N TYR A 81 2.52 -4.06 -15.48
CA TYR A 81 3.95 -4.38 -15.38
C TYR A 81 4.78 -3.74 -16.51
N ASN A 82 4.23 -3.68 -17.72
CA ASN A 82 4.89 -3.00 -18.84
C ASN A 82 4.89 -1.49 -18.66
N THR A 83 3.83 -0.94 -18.06
CA THR A 83 3.70 0.50 -17.82
C THR A 83 4.73 1.01 -16.81
N TYR A 84 4.72 0.46 -15.60
CA TYR A 84 5.53 1.00 -14.50
C TYR A 84 6.89 0.31 -14.35
N PRO A 85 7.00 -1.00 -14.13
CA PRO A 85 8.31 -1.64 -13.96
C PRO A 85 9.19 -1.61 -15.20
N ARG A 86 8.61 -1.64 -16.39
CA ARG A 86 9.35 -1.57 -17.66
C ARG A 86 9.45 -0.18 -18.27
N GLY A 87 8.72 0.79 -17.73
CA GLY A 87 8.81 2.20 -18.14
C GLY A 87 8.26 2.47 -19.53
N ALA A 88 7.01 2.11 -19.79
CA ALA A 88 6.36 2.47 -21.05
C ALA A 88 6.36 3.98 -21.27
N MET A 89 6.56 4.40 -22.52
CA MET A 89 6.57 5.82 -22.91
C MET A 89 5.19 6.44 -22.89
N GLU A 90 4.16 5.63 -23.09
CA GLU A 90 2.75 6.05 -23.08
C GLU A 90 1.98 5.21 -22.08
N ILE A 91 1.06 5.83 -21.37
CA ILE A 91 0.21 5.21 -20.36
C ILE A 91 -1.25 5.49 -20.75
N ASP A 92 -2.03 4.42 -20.87
CA ASP A 92 -3.49 4.49 -20.89
C ASP A 92 -4.02 4.23 -19.48
N PRO A 93 -4.48 5.27 -18.75
CA PRO A 93 -4.91 5.12 -17.37
C PRO A 93 -6.12 4.19 -17.19
N ASP A 94 -7.01 4.13 -18.20
CA ASP A 94 -8.22 3.31 -18.13
C ASP A 94 -7.88 1.83 -18.30
N VAL A 95 -6.98 1.50 -19.22
CA VAL A 95 -6.49 0.13 -19.43
C VAL A 95 -5.78 -0.36 -18.18
N VAL A 96 -4.85 0.42 -17.64
CA VAL A 96 -4.12 0.05 -16.43
C VAL A 96 -5.05 0.00 -15.22
N GLY A 97 -6.00 0.94 -15.10
CA GLY A 97 -6.99 0.97 -14.03
C GLY A 97 -7.86 -0.29 -14.01
N ASN A 98 -8.36 -0.71 -15.18
CA ASN A 98 -9.14 -1.94 -15.33
C ASN A 98 -8.32 -3.18 -14.95
N ALA A 99 -7.05 -3.22 -15.32
CA ALA A 99 -6.14 -4.31 -14.96
C ALA A 99 -5.91 -4.38 -13.43
N VAL A 100 -5.72 -3.25 -12.76
CA VAL A 100 -5.58 -3.19 -11.30
C VAL A 100 -6.87 -3.62 -10.60
N VAL A 101 -8.05 -3.19 -11.09
CA VAL A 101 -9.35 -3.67 -10.59
C VAL A 101 -9.48 -5.18 -10.75
N GLY A 102 -9.11 -5.70 -11.92
CA GLY A 102 -9.09 -7.15 -12.19
C GLY A 102 -8.19 -7.91 -11.23
N MET A 103 -7.00 -7.39 -10.98
CA MET A 103 -6.03 -7.94 -10.04
C MET A 103 -6.62 -8.02 -8.61
N VAL A 104 -7.27 -6.96 -8.12
CA VAL A 104 -7.89 -6.97 -6.79
C VAL A 104 -9.07 -7.94 -6.73
N LYS A 105 -9.90 -8.02 -7.78
CA LYS A 105 -10.98 -9.01 -7.85
C LYS A 105 -10.45 -10.45 -7.80
N ASN A 106 -9.32 -10.74 -8.43
CA ASN A 106 -8.68 -12.05 -8.33
C ASN A 106 -8.17 -12.31 -6.91
N LEU A 107 -7.52 -11.32 -6.26
CA LEU A 107 -7.13 -11.44 -4.86
C LEU A 107 -8.32 -11.81 -3.96
N LEU A 108 -9.47 -11.14 -4.15
CA LEU A 108 -10.70 -11.38 -3.37
C LEU A 108 -11.34 -12.74 -3.67
N LYS A 109 -11.22 -13.22 -4.91
CA LYS A 109 -11.69 -14.56 -5.28
C LYS A 109 -10.89 -15.66 -4.58
N GLU A 110 -9.58 -15.48 -4.48
CA GLU A 110 -8.67 -16.43 -3.82
C GLU A 110 -8.70 -16.29 -2.29
N ASN A 111 -8.98 -15.08 -1.80
CA ASN A 111 -8.98 -14.71 -0.38
C ASN A 111 -10.21 -13.88 -0.03
N PRO A 112 -11.40 -14.50 0.10
CA PRO A 112 -12.66 -13.79 0.36
C PRO A 112 -12.72 -13.12 1.75
N GLU A 113 -11.81 -13.46 2.63
CA GLU A 113 -11.63 -12.85 3.93
C GLU A 113 -10.87 -11.52 3.91
N VAL A 114 -10.32 -11.08 2.76
CA VAL A 114 -9.69 -9.76 2.66
C VAL A 114 -10.73 -8.67 2.94
N GLY A 115 -10.42 -7.78 3.88
CA GLY A 115 -11.29 -6.71 4.34
C GLY A 115 -10.78 -5.29 4.08
N ALA A 116 -9.53 -5.14 3.69
CA ALA A 116 -8.92 -3.87 3.28
C ALA A 116 -7.72 -4.11 2.38
N ILE A 117 -7.34 -3.12 1.60
CA ILE A 117 -6.17 -3.15 0.72
C ILE A 117 -5.11 -2.17 1.23
N VAL A 118 -3.86 -2.63 1.31
CA VAL A 118 -2.67 -1.80 1.50
C VAL A 118 -1.76 -1.94 0.29
N CYS A 119 -1.39 -0.83 -0.34
CA CYS A 119 -0.53 -0.83 -1.54
C CYS A 119 0.91 -0.55 -1.17
N GLU A 120 1.80 -1.48 -1.49
CA GLU A 120 3.24 -1.33 -1.27
C GLU A 120 3.84 -0.23 -2.14
N ALA A 121 3.49 -0.17 -3.43
CA ALA A 121 4.06 0.76 -4.39
C ALA A 121 3.14 1.96 -4.66
N ILE A 122 3.74 3.16 -4.80
CA ILE A 122 3.00 4.39 -5.12
C ILE A 122 2.27 4.33 -6.46
N ASN A 123 2.74 3.50 -7.38
CA ASN A 123 2.19 3.35 -8.73
C ASN A 123 0.72 2.88 -8.75
N TYR A 124 0.22 2.30 -7.66
CA TYR A 124 -1.18 1.91 -7.53
C TYR A 124 -2.11 3.05 -7.12
N ALA A 125 -1.58 4.11 -6.50
CA ALA A 125 -2.39 5.20 -5.94
C ALA A 125 -3.38 5.85 -6.93
N PRO A 126 -3.04 6.06 -8.22
CA PRO A 126 -3.99 6.63 -9.18
C PRO A 126 -5.27 5.79 -9.38
N TYR A 127 -5.22 4.50 -9.09
CA TYR A 127 -6.31 3.55 -9.32
C TYR A 127 -7.15 3.25 -8.07
N ALA A 128 -6.81 3.87 -6.94
CA ALA A 128 -7.48 3.68 -5.65
C ALA A 128 -9.00 3.84 -5.74
N TYR A 129 -9.46 4.92 -6.40
CA TYR A 129 -10.89 5.20 -6.55
C TYR A 129 -11.59 4.11 -7.36
N ALA A 130 -11.03 3.69 -8.49
CA ALA A 130 -11.64 2.65 -9.33
C ALA A 130 -11.75 1.31 -8.61
N VAL A 131 -10.72 0.92 -7.86
CA VAL A 131 -10.74 -0.29 -7.03
C VAL A 131 -11.79 -0.18 -5.93
N GLN A 132 -11.85 0.94 -5.21
CA GLN A 132 -12.81 1.14 -4.14
C GLN A 132 -14.26 1.10 -4.65
N GLN A 133 -14.54 1.74 -5.80
CA GLN A 133 -15.86 1.64 -6.44
C GLN A 133 -16.23 0.21 -6.85
N ALA A 134 -15.26 -0.56 -7.31
CA ALA A 134 -15.49 -1.91 -7.80
C ALA A 134 -15.61 -2.96 -6.69
N THR A 135 -15.07 -2.70 -5.50
CA THR A 135 -14.94 -3.69 -4.42
C THR A 135 -15.57 -3.27 -3.09
N GLY A 136 -15.78 -1.97 -2.88
CA GLY A 136 -16.24 -1.41 -1.61
C GLY A 136 -15.20 -1.47 -0.48
N LEU A 137 -13.98 -1.94 -0.74
CA LEU A 137 -12.97 -2.11 0.30
C LEU A 137 -12.25 -0.80 0.63
N PRO A 138 -11.87 -0.58 1.90
CA PRO A 138 -10.92 0.46 2.29
C PRO A 138 -9.58 0.25 1.57
N TRP A 139 -8.99 1.38 1.16
CA TRP A 139 -7.71 1.44 0.46
C TRP A 139 -6.74 2.31 1.23
N PHE A 140 -5.52 1.83 1.41
CA PHE A 140 -4.44 2.52 2.10
C PHE A 140 -3.18 2.49 1.24
N ASP A 141 -2.59 3.66 1.05
CA ASP A 141 -1.33 3.81 0.31
C ASP A 141 -0.38 4.80 0.98
N ILE A 142 0.73 5.09 0.31
CA ILE A 142 1.74 6.01 0.87
C ILE A 142 1.25 7.46 0.92
N ILE A 143 0.27 7.84 0.09
CA ILE A 143 -0.29 9.19 0.08
C ILE A 143 -1.10 9.40 1.36
N ASP A 144 -1.90 8.40 1.77
CA ASP A 144 -2.69 8.47 3.00
C ASP A 144 -1.79 8.51 4.24
N LEU A 145 -0.76 7.66 4.26
CA LEU A 145 0.23 7.69 5.35
C LEU A 145 0.97 9.03 5.40
N THR A 146 1.32 9.60 4.24
CA THR A 146 1.97 10.91 4.17
C THR A 146 1.07 12.01 4.70
N LYS A 147 -0.22 12.02 4.35
CA LYS A 147 -1.20 12.98 4.87
C LYS A 147 -1.35 12.84 6.40
N LEU A 148 -1.44 11.61 6.89
CA LEU A 148 -1.52 11.33 8.33
C LEU A 148 -0.32 11.89 9.07
N VAL A 149 0.90 11.55 8.65
CA VAL A 149 2.14 12.03 9.29
C VAL A 149 2.29 13.54 9.14
N TYR A 150 2.00 14.09 7.95
CA TYR A 150 2.04 15.54 7.73
C TYR A 150 1.11 16.27 8.67
N SER A 151 -0.12 15.79 8.85
CA SER A 151 -1.08 16.41 9.79
C SER A 151 -0.63 16.35 11.25
N ALA A 152 0.23 15.39 11.59
CA ALA A 152 0.81 15.27 12.92
C ALA A 152 1.99 16.23 13.15
N VAL A 153 2.88 16.37 12.16
CA VAL A 153 4.10 17.18 12.28
C VAL A 153 3.89 18.65 11.93
N VAL A 154 2.83 19.00 11.19
CA VAL A 154 2.49 20.36 10.79
C VAL A 154 1.08 20.70 11.31
N LYS A 155 1.00 21.08 12.58
CA LYS A 155 -0.28 21.50 13.19
C LYS A 155 -0.71 22.86 12.68
N LYS A 156 -1.99 22.99 12.36
CA LYS A 156 -2.64 24.26 12.07
C LYS A 156 -3.47 24.70 13.29
N PRO A 157 -3.65 26.02 13.51
CA PRO A 157 -4.60 26.49 14.50
C PRO A 157 -5.99 25.92 14.23
N TYR A 158 -6.68 25.53 15.28
CA TYR A 158 -8.08 25.12 15.14
C TYR A 158 -8.95 26.36 14.90
N THR A 159 -9.73 26.36 13.83
CA THR A 159 -10.57 27.51 13.42
C THR A 159 -12.06 27.15 13.32
N GLY A 160 -12.48 26.00 13.83
CA GLY A 160 -13.86 25.54 13.82
C GLY A 160 -14.60 25.81 15.13
N PHE A 161 -15.91 25.57 15.12
CA PHE A 161 -16.70 25.45 16.32
C PHE A 161 -16.48 24.08 16.98
N LEU A 162 -16.39 24.07 18.31
CA LEU A 162 -16.39 22.85 19.13
C LEU A 162 -17.81 22.34 19.32
#